data_c1798a4a995575b0786bc69418501f41
#
_entry.id   c1798a4a995575b0786bc69418501f41
#
_cell.length_a   1.000
_cell.length_b   1.000
_cell.length_c   1.000
_cell.angle_alpha   90.00
_cell.angle_beta   90.00
_cell.angle_gamma   90.00
#
_symmetry.space_group_name_H-M   'P 1'
#
loop_
_entity.id
_entity.type
_entity.pdbx_description
1 polymer ?
#
loop_
_entity_poly.entity_id
_entity_poly.type
_entity_poly.pdbx_seq_one_letter_code
_entity_poly.pdbx_strand_id
1 'polypeptide(L)'
;VMLAQLIQALYNIIDSVFIGKYSESGLTALSIVYPLQLLMIALAVGTGVGINTVIAAKLGVREEKKANDYAGTAAPIAIALWLIFAGICFFFMPKYARMQTSSPEVIADVISYGRIVCVFSFGLFLESVWTKVLQARGDMKTPMIAQILGAVTNIILDPLLIFGMFGLPELGITGAAIATVSGQAVAALVVMKKGFYKSPSLKKYPHYTAKIFRLGLPNILMQSAYTLYIFGLNMILATFSDAAVTVLGLYYKWQTFFFIPLGAMHTCICLLYTSPSPR
;
A
#
# COMPACT_ATOMS: atom_id res chain seq x y z
N VAL A 1 0.96 -11.68 11.64
CA VAL A 1 1.67 -10.76 10.72
C VAL A 1 2.20 -11.50 9.49
N MET A 2 3.07 -12.52 9.68
CA MET A 2 3.68 -13.29 8.58
C MET A 2 2.64 -13.84 7.58
N LEU A 3 1.60 -14.53 8.08
CA LEU A 3 0.53 -15.09 7.23
C LEU A 3 -0.17 -14.03 6.39
N ALA A 4 -0.48 -12.86 6.97
CA ALA A 4 -1.14 -11.79 6.26
C ALA A 4 -0.26 -11.22 5.13
N GLN A 5 1.05 -11.02 5.40
CA GLN A 5 2.00 -10.56 4.37
C GLN A 5 2.20 -11.60 3.27
N LEU A 6 2.21 -12.90 3.62
CA LEU A 6 2.31 -13.98 2.64
C LEU A 6 1.09 -13.98 1.70
N ILE A 7 -0.12 -13.87 2.25
CA ILE A 7 -1.37 -13.79 1.48
C ILE A 7 -1.36 -12.54 0.60
N GLN A 8 -0.87 -11.42 1.12
CA GLN A 8 -0.75 -10.18 0.36
C GLN A 8 0.20 -10.31 -0.83
N ALA A 9 1.35 -10.96 -0.67
CA ALA A 9 2.26 -11.21 -1.79
C ALA A 9 1.67 -12.21 -2.79
N LEU A 10 0.95 -13.21 -2.29
CA LEU A 10 0.33 -14.21 -3.14
C LEU A 10 -0.74 -13.60 -4.05
N TYR A 11 -1.61 -12.72 -3.52
CA TYR A 11 -2.61 -12.09 -4.37
C TYR A 11 -1.98 -11.19 -5.44
N ASN A 12 -0.88 -10.48 -5.13
CA ASN A 12 -0.15 -9.68 -6.12
C ASN A 12 0.44 -10.52 -7.27
N ILE A 13 0.84 -11.76 -6.97
CA ILE A 13 1.30 -12.71 -7.99
C ILE A 13 0.12 -13.21 -8.82
N ILE A 14 -0.98 -13.59 -8.16
CA ILE A 14 -2.21 -14.07 -8.81
C ILE A 14 -2.79 -13.02 -9.75
N ASP A 15 -2.90 -11.76 -9.31
CA ASP A 15 -3.31 -10.61 -10.13
C ASP A 15 -2.44 -10.49 -11.40
N SER A 16 -1.10 -10.62 -11.25
CA SER A 16 -0.19 -10.59 -12.40
C SER A 16 -0.40 -11.77 -13.36
N VAL A 17 -0.74 -12.95 -12.84
CA VAL A 17 -1.03 -14.13 -13.67
C VAL A 17 -2.32 -13.94 -14.46
N PHE A 18 -3.37 -13.38 -13.86
CA PHE A 18 -4.63 -13.11 -14.56
C PHE A 18 -4.45 -12.05 -15.65
N ILE A 19 -3.77 -10.94 -15.33
CA ILE A 19 -3.50 -9.89 -16.30
C ILE A 19 -2.58 -10.38 -17.42
N GLY A 20 -1.54 -11.15 -17.10
CA GLY A 20 -0.63 -11.72 -18.10
C GLY A 20 -1.29 -12.73 -19.05
N LYS A 21 -2.36 -13.40 -18.60
CA LYS A 21 -3.20 -14.24 -19.47
C LYS A 21 -4.15 -13.42 -20.34
N TYR A 22 -4.51 -12.22 -19.93
CA TYR A 22 -5.41 -11.33 -20.64
C TYR A 22 -4.67 -10.51 -21.70
N SER A 23 -3.56 -9.86 -21.33
CA SER A 23 -2.82 -8.96 -22.20
C SER A 23 -1.36 -8.82 -21.77
N GLU A 24 -0.45 -8.89 -22.74
CA GLU A 24 0.98 -8.64 -22.52
C GLU A 24 1.24 -7.16 -22.23
N SER A 25 0.54 -6.24 -22.91
CA SER A 25 0.61 -4.79 -22.67
C SER A 25 0.14 -4.46 -21.23
N GLY A 26 -0.91 -5.13 -20.75
CA GLY A 26 -1.41 -4.99 -19.39
C GLY A 26 -0.39 -5.43 -18.34
N LEU A 27 0.32 -6.53 -18.57
CA LEU A 27 1.36 -6.99 -17.64
C LEU A 27 2.55 -6.01 -17.59
N THR A 28 2.93 -5.44 -18.72
CA THR A 28 3.93 -4.37 -18.81
C THR A 28 3.46 -3.13 -18.06
N ALA A 29 2.20 -2.74 -18.23
CA ALA A 29 1.62 -1.60 -17.53
C ALA A 29 1.64 -1.77 -15.99
N LEU A 30 1.33 -2.98 -15.48
CA LEU A 30 1.48 -3.28 -14.05
C LEU A 30 2.90 -3.06 -13.56
N SER A 31 3.89 -3.51 -14.33
CA SER A 31 5.29 -3.40 -13.98
C SER A 31 5.75 -1.94 -13.95
N ILE A 32 5.26 -1.13 -14.87
CA ILE A 32 5.52 0.32 -14.93
C ILE A 32 4.85 1.06 -13.76
N VAL A 33 3.63 0.70 -13.37
CA VAL A 33 2.91 1.35 -12.24
C VAL A 33 3.44 0.89 -10.88
N TYR A 34 4.10 -0.25 -10.80
CA TYR A 34 4.59 -0.84 -9.56
C TYR A 34 5.43 0.12 -8.68
N PRO A 35 6.40 0.91 -9.20
CA PRO A 35 7.11 1.91 -8.39
C PRO A 35 6.20 2.96 -7.75
N LEU A 36 5.14 3.39 -8.43
CA LEU A 36 4.15 4.33 -7.86
C LEU A 36 3.36 3.69 -6.72
N GLN A 37 3.00 2.42 -6.85
CA GLN A 37 2.36 1.66 -5.76
C GLN A 37 3.30 1.53 -4.55
N LEU A 38 4.59 1.26 -4.77
CA LEU A 38 5.58 1.23 -3.69
C LEU A 38 5.73 2.58 -2.99
N LEU A 39 5.73 3.69 -3.73
CA LEU A 39 5.78 5.03 -3.16
C LEU A 39 4.53 5.33 -2.31
N MET A 40 3.36 4.94 -2.81
CA MET A 40 2.09 5.04 -2.09
C MET A 40 2.14 4.26 -0.77
N ILE A 41 2.63 3.02 -0.80
CA ILE A 41 2.83 2.17 0.38
C ILE A 41 3.85 2.80 1.33
N ALA A 42 4.96 3.35 0.81
CA ALA A 42 5.98 4.01 1.61
C ALA A 42 5.41 5.19 2.41
N LEU A 43 4.58 6.02 1.78
CA LEU A 43 3.91 7.15 2.45
C LEU A 43 2.90 6.67 3.50
N ALA A 44 2.04 5.71 3.15
CA ALA A 44 0.99 5.22 4.04
C ALA A 44 1.57 4.47 5.25
N VAL A 45 2.44 3.47 4.99
CA VAL A 45 3.05 2.65 6.04
C VAL A 45 4.04 3.45 6.88
N GLY A 46 4.87 4.29 6.26
CA GLY A 46 5.85 5.10 6.98
C GLY A 46 5.18 6.10 7.93
N THR A 47 4.10 6.75 7.51
CA THR A 47 3.26 7.59 8.38
C THR A 47 2.64 6.75 9.50
N GLY A 48 2.13 5.57 9.17
CA GLY A 48 1.60 4.61 10.13
C GLY A 48 2.63 4.17 11.18
N VAL A 49 3.90 3.98 10.81
CA VAL A 49 4.99 3.68 11.76
C VAL A 49 5.18 4.83 12.75
N GLY A 50 5.16 6.09 12.28
CA GLY A 50 5.21 7.24 13.17
C GLY A 50 4.05 7.28 14.17
N ILE A 51 2.83 7.00 13.71
CA ILE A 51 1.62 6.90 14.56
C ILE A 51 1.78 5.78 15.59
N ASN A 52 2.18 4.59 15.16
CA ASN A 52 2.39 3.43 16.02
C ASN A 52 3.38 3.73 17.15
N THR A 53 4.53 4.29 16.79
CA THR A 53 5.62 4.62 17.74
C THR A 53 5.15 5.60 18.82
N VAL A 54 4.43 6.67 18.44
CA VAL A 54 3.93 7.66 19.39
C VAL A 54 2.87 7.07 20.30
N ILE A 55 1.92 6.32 19.76
CA ILE A 55 0.85 5.68 20.53
C ILE A 55 1.44 4.69 21.53
N ALA A 56 2.34 3.80 21.09
CA ALA A 56 2.99 2.81 21.94
C ALA A 56 3.77 3.48 23.09
N ALA A 57 4.53 4.56 22.78
CA ALA A 57 5.24 5.32 23.80
C ALA A 57 4.28 5.97 24.83
N LYS A 58 3.11 6.48 24.39
CA LYS A 58 2.12 7.09 25.28
C LYS A 58 1.38 6.06 26.15
N LEU A 59 1.10 4.90 25.60
CA LEU A 59 0.52 3.78 26.35
C LEU A 59 1.51 3.24 27.39
N GLY A 60 2.81 3.15 27.06
CA GLY A 60 3.86 2.72 27.98
C GLY A 60 3.98 3.59 29.22
N VAL A 61 3.75 4.91 29.11
CA VAL A 61 3.69 5.85 30.26
C VAL A 61 2.29 6.06 30.81
N ARG A 62 1.32 5.23 30.45
CA ARG A 62 -0.10 5.27 30.89
C ARG A 62 -0.83 6.57 30.57
N GLU A 63 -0.40 7.31 29.55
CA GLU A 63 -1.08 8.53 29.08
C GLU A 63 -2.16 8.22 28.02
N GLU A 64 -3.18 7.42 28.37
CA GLU A 64 -4.20 6.93 27.43
C GLU A 64 -4.91 8.04 26.66
N LYS A 65 -5.22 9.17 27.31
CA LYS A 65 -5.87 10.30 26.66
C LYS A 65 -5.04 10.86 25.50
N LYS A 66 -3.72 11.00 25.71
CA LYS A 66 -2.83 11.45 24.63
C LYS A 66 -2.68 10.39 23.54
N ALA A 67 -2.62 9.11 23.91
CA ALA A 67 -2.60 8.01 22.94
C ALA A 67 -3.88 8.03 22.06
N ASN A 68 -5.06 8.29 22.63
CA ASN A 68 -6.31 8.43 21.91
C ASN A 68 -6.32 9.68 21.01
N ASP A 69 -5.78 10.80 21.47
CA ASP A 69 -5.63 12.02 20.67
C ASP A 69 -4.75 11.74 19.42
N TYR A 70 -3.61 11.03 19.57
CA TYR A 70 -2.77 10.63 18.44
C TYR A 70 -3.49 9.65 17.50
N ALA A 71 -4.21 8.68 18.04
CA ALA A 71 -5.02 7.76 17.23
C ALA A 71 -6.10 8.50 16.42
N GLY A 72 -6.73 9.51 17.02
CA GLY A 72 -7.72 10.34 16.33
C GLY A 72 -7.17 11.26 15.25
N THR A 73 -5.86 11.53 15.22
CA THR A 73 -5.22 12.28 14.11
C THR A 73 -4.88 11.38 12.91
N ALA A 74 -4.91 10.06 13.07
CA ALA A 74 -4.50 9.11 12.03
C ALA A 74 -5.33 9.24 10.74
N ALA A 75 -6.65 9.20 10.85
CA ALA A 75 -7.53 9.26 9.68
C ALA A 75 -7.44 10.59 8.91
N PRO A 76 -7.48 11.79 9.55
CA PRO A 76 -7.29 13.04 8.83
C PRO A 76 -5.93 13.17 8.14
N ILE A 77 -4.85 12.68 8.74
CA ILE A 77 -3.52 12.66 8.12
C ILE A 77 -3.54 11.74 6.90
N ALA A 78 -4.13 10.55 7.01
CA ALA A 78 -4.24 9.60 5.89
C ALA A 78 -5.04 10.20 4.73
N ILE A 79 -6.16 10.87 5.01
CA ILE A 79 -6.98 11.54 3.99
C ILE A 79 -6.22 12.68 3.31
N ALA A 80 -5.49 13.50 4.08
CA ALA A 80 -4.70 14.59 3.52
C ALA A 80 -3.57 14.05 2.60
N LEU A 81 -2.85 13.02 3.03
CA LEU A 81 -1.81 12.38 2.22
C LEU A 81 -2.38 11.74 0.96
N TRP A 82 -3.51 11.03 1.10
CA TRP A 82 -4.21 10.47 -0.05
C TRP A 82 -4.61 11.54 -1.05
N LEU A 83 -5.23 12.63 -0.63
CA LEU A 83 -5.65 13.71 -1.53
C LEU A 83 -4.48 14.33 -2.28
N ILE A 84 -3.35 14.58 -1.59
CA ILE A 84 -2.14 15.10 -2.20
C ILE A 84 -1.60 14.10 -3.23
N PHE A 85 -1.46 12.84 -2.84
CA PHE A 85 -0.93 11.79 -3.72
C PHE A 85 -1.83 11.53 -4.93
N ALA A 86 -3.14 11.41 -4.72
CA ALA A 86 -4.13 11.21 -5.77
C ALA A 86 -4.16 12.39 -6.76
N GLY A 87 -4.10 13.63 -6.25
CA GLY A 87 -4.03 14.82 -7.09
C GLY A 87 -2.77 14.85 -7.96
N ILE A 88 -1.60 14.58 -7.37
CA ILE A 88 -0.34 14.50 -8.13
C ILE A 88 -0.45 13.41 -9.20
N CYS A 89 -0.85 12.20 -8.84
CA CYS A 89 -0.94 11.09 -9.78
C CYS A 89 -1.96 11.35 -10.90
N PHE A 90 -3.11 11.96 -10.60
CA PHE A 90 -4.13 12.25 -11.61
C PHE A 90 -3.59 13.13 -12.74
N PHE A 91 -2.85 14.20 -12.41
CA PHE A 91 -2.30 15.12 -13.39
C PHE A 91 -1.03 14.61 -14.07
N PHE A 92 -0.14 13.94 -13.33
CA PHE A 92 1.17 13.54 -13.83
C PHE A 92 1.20 12.16 -14.47
N MET A 93 0.17 11.32 -14.32
CA MET A 93 0.14 9.95 -14.88
C MET A 93 0.44 9.88 -16.40
N PRO A 94 -0.14 10.75 -17.27
CA PRO A 94 0.16 10.67 -18.69
C PRO A 94 1.62 10.99 -19.02
N LYS A 95 2.23 11.93 -18.29
CA LYS A 95 3.65 12.26 -18.46
C LYS A 95 4.53 11.11 -17.99
N TYR A 96 4.20 10.52 -16.84
CA TYR A 96 4.89 9.37 -16.29
C TYR A 96 4.89 8.18 -17.26
N ALA A 97 3.73 7.83 -17.82
CA ALA A 97 3.58 6.74 -18.77
C ALA A 97 4.49 6.92 -20.00
N ARG A 98 4.48 8.11 -20.59
CA ARG A 98 5.32 8.45 -21.76
C ARG A 98 6.83 8.46 -21.48
N MET A 99 7.24 8.59 -20.23
CA MET A 99 8.65 8.50 -19.84
C MET A 99 9.14 7.05 -19.71
N GLN A 100 8.21 6.09 -19.53
CA GLN A 100 8.52 4.70 -19.25
C GLN A 100 8.42 3.79 -20.48
N THR A 101 7.62 4.18 -21.48
CA THR A 101 7.43 3.39 -22.70
C THR A 101 7.06 4.29 -23.88
N SER A 102 7.36 3.82 -25.10
CA SER A 102 6.95 4.47 -26.36
C SER A 102 5.74 3.77 -27.01
N SER A 103 5.30 2.62 -26.50
CA SER A 103 4.14 1.89 -27.03
C SER A 103 2.84 2.60 -26.68
N PRO A 104 2.01 3.01 -27.67
CA PRO A 104 0.75 3.70 -27.40
C PRO A 104 -0.23 2.85 -26.59
N GLU A 105 -0.25 1.54 -26.81
CA GLU A 105 -1.11 0.59 -26.12
C GLU A 105 -0.74 0.50 -24.64
N VAL A 106 0.55 0.29 -24.33
CA VAL A 106 1.04 0.26 -22.95
C VAL A 106 0.81 1.59 -22.25
N ILE A 107 0.98 2.73 -22.94
CA ILE A 107 0.69 4.06 -22.38
C ILE A 107 -0.78 4.17 -21.96
N ALA A 108 -1.71 3.70 -22.79
CA ALA A 108 -3.13 3.73 -22.48
C ALA A 108 -3.46 2.86 -21.26
N ASP A 109 -2.89 1.67 -21.19
CA ASP A 109 -3.05 0.74 -20.06
C ASP A 109 -2.46 1.29 -18.76
N VAL A 110 -1.26 1.88 -18.78
CA VAL A 110 -0.64 2.56 -17.62
C VAL A 110 -1.50 3.70 -17.11
N ILE A 111 -2.06 4.52 -18.01
CA ILE A 111 -2.91 5.64 -17.60
C ILE A 111 -4.21 5.14 -16.99
N SER A 112 -4.87 4.15 -17.59
CA SER A 112 -6.13 3.60 -17.11
C SER A 112 -5.96 2.93 -15.75
N TYR A 113 -5.03 1.99 -15.64
CA TYR A 113 -4.74 1.27 -14.41
C TYR A 113 -4.21 2.19 -13.31
N GLY A 114 -3.18 2.98 -13.64
CA GLY A 114 -2.50 3.81 -12.68
C GLY A 114 -3.38 4.93 -12.10
N ARG A 115 -4.24 5.55 -12.92
CA ARG A 115 -5.20 6.53 -12.41
C ARG A 115 -6.19 5.92 -11.43
N ILE A 116 -6.77 4.76 -11.75
CA ILE A 116 -7.74 4.12 -10.87
C ILE A 116 -7.06 3.73 -9.55
N VAL A 117 -5.94 3.03 -9.61
CA VAL A 117 -5.24 2.55 -8.40
C VAL A 117 -4.74 3.71 -7.54
N CYS A 118 -4.19 4.78 -8.13
CA CYS A 118 -3.65 5.91 -7.35
C CYS A 118 -4.75 6.85 -6.83
N VAL A 119 -5.78 7.15 -7.65
CA VAL A 119 -6.83 8.09 -7.24
C VAL A 119 -7.75 7.46 -6.19
N PHE A 120 -8.10 6.19 -6.35
CA PHE A 120 -8.98 5.50 -5.41
C PHE A 120 -8.23 4.76 -4.29
N SER A 121 -6.97 5.10 -4.06
CA SER A 121 -6.13 4.49 -3.00
C SER A 121 -6.51 4.86 -1.57
N PHE A 122 -7.62 5.59 -1.34
CA PHE A 122 -8.07 5.99 0.00
C PHE A 122 -8.16 4.80 0.97
N GLY A 123 -8.58 3.64 0.47
CA GLY A 123 -8.68 2.41 1.24
C GLY A 123 -7.32 1.99 1.81
N LEU A 124 -6.27 2.02 0.99
CA LEU A 124 -4.91 1.68 1.41
C LEU A 124 -4.36 2.64 2.47
N PHE A 125 -4.54 3.96 2.28
CA PHE A 125 -4.05 4.94 3.26
C PHE A 125 -4.76 4.80 4.61
N LEU A 126 -6.08 4.64 4.62
CA LEU A 126 -6.86 4.46 5.84
C LEU A 126 -6.57 3.12 6.53
N GLU A 127 -6.52 2.02 5.75
CA GLU A 127 -6.17 0.70 6.27
C GLU A 127 -4.80 0.73 6.94
N SER A 128 -3.79 1.29 6.29
CA SER A 128 -2.42 1.35 6.81
C SER A 128 -2.35 2.07 8.15
N VAL A 129 -2.94 3.27 8.29
CA VAL A 129 -2.86 4.02 9.54
C VAL A 129 -3.68 3.37 10.66
N TRP A 130 -4.88 2.87 10.39
CA TRP A 130 -5.71 2.19 11.40
C TRP A 130 -5.09 0.85 11.83
N THR A 131 -4.51 0.10 10.91
CA THR A 131 -3.71 -1.09 11.23
C THR A 131 -2.61 -0.76 12.22
N LYS A 132 -1.88 0.32 12.01
CA LYS A 132 -0.79 0.74 12.91
C LYS A 132 -1.30 1.23 14.27
N VAL A 133 -2.47 1.87 14.32
CA VAL A 133 -3.15 2.22 15.58
C VAL A 133 -3.51 0.95 16.37
N LEU A 134 -4.09 -0.06 15.71
CA LEU A 134 -4.46 -1.33 16.34
C LEU A 134 -3.23 -2.11 16.83
N GLN A 135 -2.18 -2.17 16.00
CA GLN A 135 -0.91 -2.82 16.36
C GLN A 135 -0.27 -2.17 17.60
N ALA A 136 -0.27 -0.83 17.70
CA ALA A 136 0.23 -0.11 18.88
C ALA A 136 -0.52 -0.46 20.18
N ARG A 137 -1.78 -0.91 20.05
CA ARG A 137 -2.64 -1.34 21.16
C ARG A 137 -2.61 -2.85 21.42
N GLY A 138 -1.77 -3.59 20.67
CA GLY A 138 -1.65 -5.06 20.82
C GLY A 138 -2.68 -5.87 20.04
N ASP A 139 -3.63 -5.23 19.31
CA ASP A 139 -4.56 -5.96 18.43
C ASP A 139 -3.89 -6.26 17.09
N MET A 140 -3.29 -7.45 16.99
CA MET A 140 -2.69 -7.97 15.75
C MET A 140 -3.67 -8.81 14.92
N LYS A 141 -4.79 -9.24 15.52
CA LYS A 141 -5.77 -10.13 14.86
C LYS A 141 -6.63 -9.38 13.87
N THR A 142 -7.14 -8.22 14.26
CA THR A 142 -8.02 -7.41 13.39
C THR A 142 -7.35 -6.98 12.09
N PRO A 143 -6.12 -6.42 12.07
CA PRO A 143 -5.39 -6.15 10.84
C PRO A 143 -5.13 -7.39 9.98
N MET A 144 -4.79 -8.52 10.60
CA MET A 144 -4.57 -9.76 9.88
C MET A 144 -5.83 -10.21 9.13
N ILE A 145 -7.00 -10.20 9.81
CA ILE A 145 -8.29 -10.56 9.19
C ILE A 145 -8.63 -9.58 8.06
N ALA A 146 -8.40 -8.28 8.27
CA ALA A 146 -8.67 -7.27 7.27
C ALA A 146 -7.85 -7.50 5.99
N GLN A 147 -6.56 -7.76 6.11
CA GLN A 147 -5.68 -8.05 4.97
C GLN A 147 -6.09 -9.34 4.24
N ILE A 148 -6.46 -10.39 4.98
CA ILE A 148 -6.97 -11.64 4.38
C ILE A 148 -8.26 -11.39 3.59
N LEU A 149 -9.23 -10.69 4.19
CA LEU A 149 -10.49 -10.38 3.52
C LEU A 149 -10.28 -9.48 2.30
N GLY A 150 -9.40 -8.49 2.39
CA GLY A 150 -9.03 -7.65 1.25
C GLY A 150 -8.41 -8.46 0.11
N ALA A 151 -7.45 -9.34 0.43
CA ALA A 151 -6.81 -10.21 -0.56
C ALA A 151 -7.79 -11.19 -1.22
N VAL A 152 -8.66 -11.83 -0.43
CA VAL A 152 -9.70 -12.73 -0.95
C VAL A 152 -10.68 -11.98 -1.84
N THR A 153 -11.09 -10.78 -1.45
CA THR A 153 -11.96 -9.93 -2.28
C THR A 153 -11.31 -9.63 -3.64
N ASN A 154 -10.03 -9.24 -3.64
CA ASN A 154 -9.29 -8.98 -4.87
C ASN A 154 -9.22 -10.24 -5.75
N ILE A 155 -8.75 -11.38 -5.21
CA ILE A 155 -8.63 -12.65 -5.95
C ILE A 155 -9.96 -13.11 -6.58
N ILE A 156 -11.09 -12.86 -5.92
CA ILE A 156 -12.42 -13.20 -6.44
C ILE A 156 -12.82 -12.20 -7.53
N LEU A 157 -12.61 -10.91 -7.32
CA LEU A 157 -13.02 -9.87 -8.26
C LEU A 157 -12.16 -9.81 -9.51
N ASP A 158 -10.88 -10.19 -9.45
CA ASP A 158 -9.97 -10.17 -10.59
C ASP A 158 -10.55 -10.96 -11.79
N PRO A 159 -10.81 -12.28 -11.71
CA PRO A 159 -11.33 -13.02 -12.85
C PRO A 159 -12.74 -12.54 -13.28
N LEU A 160 -13.55 -12.07 -12.34
CA LEU A 160 -14.89 -11.56 -12.63
C LEU A 160 -14.85 -10.30 -13.46
N LEU A 161 -13.96 -9.37 -13.15
CA LEU A 161 -13.90 -8.05 -13.81
C LEU A 161 -12.93 -8.02 -15.00
N ILE A 162 -11.86 -8.82 -14.96
CA ILE A 162 -10.88 -8.87 -16.06
C ILE A 162 -11.52 -9.59 -17.26
N PHE A 163 -12.10 -10.76 -17.04
CA PHE A 163 -12.63 -11.63 -18.11
C PHE A 163 -14.15 -11.49 -18.33
N GLY A 164 -14.84 -10.66 -17.55
CA GLY A 164 -16.29 -10.47 -17.70
C GLY A 164 -17.12 -11.71 -17.37
N MET A 165 -16.72 -12.51 -16.36
CA MET A 165 -17.45 -13.72 -15.99
C MET A 165 -18.84 -13.40 -15.42
N PHE A 166 -19.78 -14.36 -15.53
CA PHE A 166 -21.17 -14.26 -15.01
C PHE A 166 -22.00 -13.10 -15.61
N GLY A 167 -21.70 -12.68 -16.84
CA GLY A 167 -22.47 -11.62 -17.52
C GLY A 167 -22.03 -10.19 -17.15
N LEU A 168 -20.93 -10.03 -16.45
CA LEU A 168 -20.31 -8.73 -16.23
C LEU A 168 -19.57 -8.27 -17.50
N PRO A 169 -19.42 -6.96 -17.74
CA PRO A 169 -18.61 -6.48 -18.85
C PRO A 169 -17.14 -6.86 -18.65
N GLU A 170 -16.48 -7.25 -19.73
CA GLU A 170 -15.05 -7.47 -19.77
C GLU A 170 -14.33 -6.12 -19.69
N LEU A 171 -13.70 -5.85 -18.56
CA LEU A 171 -13.04 -4.59 -18.26
C LEU A 171 -11.51 -4.66 -18.41
N GLY A 172 -10.95 -5.85 -18.62
CA GLY A 172 -9.51 -6.04 -18.78
C GLY A 172 -8.70 -5.46 -17.63
N ILE A 173 -7.67 -4.68 -17.95
CA ILE A 173 -6.77 -4.07 -16.94
C ILE A 173 -7.48 -3.08 -16.02
N THR A 174 -8.53 -2.42 -16.50
CA THR A 174 -9.40 -1.55 -15.67
C THR A 174 -10.12 -2.37 -14.59
N GLY A 175 -10.55 -3.58 -14.94
CA GLY A 175 -11.15 -4.54 -14.00
C GLY A 175 -10.21 -4.92 -12.88
N ALA A 176 -8.94 -5.22 -13.18
CA ALA A 176 -7.90 -5.49 -12.20
C ALA A 176 -7.67 -4.29 -11.25
N ALA A 177 -7.65 -3.07 -11.79
CA ALA A 177 -7.51 -1.86 -10.97
C ALA A 177 -8.69 -1.70 -9.99
N ILE A 178 -9.92 -1.93 -10.45
CA ILE A 178 -11.13 -1.88 -9.63
C ILE A 178 -11.11 -2.98 -8.55
N ALA A 179 -10.72 -4.19 -8.90
CA ALA A 179 -10.61 -5.30 -7.95
C ALA A 179 -9.59 -4.99 -6.83
N THR A 180 -8.43 -4.45 -7.19
CA THR A 180 -7.38 -4.02 -6.25
C THR A 180 -7.91 -2.97 -5.27
N VAL A 181 -8.53 -1.92 -5.78
CA VAL A 181 -9.09 -0.84 -4.94
C VAL A 181 -10.23 -1.35 -4.06
N SER A 182 -11.08 -2.24 -4.58
CA SER A 182 -12.17 -2.84 -3.81
C SER A 182 -11.64 -3.68 -2.65
N GLY A 183 -10.59 -4.48 -2.86
CA GLY A 183 -9.92 -5.22 -1.80
C GLY A 183 -9.36 -4.31 -0.71
N GLN A 184 -8.71 -3.21 -1.09
CA GLN A 184 -8.20 -2.20 -0.14
C GLN A 184 -9.33 -1.52 0.65
N ALA A 185 -10.46 -1.21 -0.01
CA ALA A 185 -11.63 -0.62 0.64
C ALA A 185 -12.25 -1.59 1.67
N VAL A 186 -12.40 -2.85 1.33
CA VAL A 186 -12.89 -3.89 2.26
C VAL A 186 -11.97 -4.01 3.47
N ALA A 187 -10.65 -4.09 3.26
CA ALA A 187 -9.69 -4.12 4.36
C ALA A 187 -9.80 -2.90 5.27
N ALA A 188 -9.91 -1.69 4.69
CA ALA A 188 -10.10 -0.45 5.44
C ALA A 188 -11.39 -0.46 6.29
N LEU A 189 -12.50 -0.95 5.73
CA LEU A 189 -13.79 -1.05 6.45
C LEU A 189 -13.72 -2.00 7.65
N VAL A 190 -12.96 -3.10 7.54
CA VAL A 190 -12.77 -4.04 8.64
C VAL A 190 -11.99 -3.42 9.79
N VAL A 191 -10.86 -2.75 9.50
CA VAL A 191 -10.03 -2.11 10.55
C VAL A 191 -10.69 -0.86 11.11
N MET A 192 -11.52 -0.15 10.33
CA MET A 192 -12.22 1.07 10.75
C MET A 192 -13.04 0.85 12.02
N LYS A 193 -13.75 -0.28 12.14
CA LYS A 193 -14.64 -0.55 13.28
C LYS A 193 -13.95 -0.45 14.63
N LYS A 194 -12.65 -0.77 14.72
CA LYS A 194 -11.86 -0.72 15.96
C LYS A 194 -10.73 0.31 15.91
N GLY A 195 -10.29 0.72 14.72
CA GLY A 195 -9.18 1.66 14.52
C GLY A 195 -9.60 3.13 14.52
N PHE A 196 -10.92 3.41 14.43
CA PHE A 196 -11.42 4.76 14.41
C PHE A 196 -11.50 5.37 15.81
N TYR A 197 -10.82 6.50 16.01
CA TYR A 197 -10.83 7.30 17.23
C TYR A 197 -11.30 8.72 16.94
N LYS A 198 -11.99 9.32 17.93
CA LYS A 198 -12.44 10.70 17.79
C LYS A 198 -11.27 11.66 17.63
N SER A 199 -11.37 12.53 16.65
CA SER A 199 -10.37 13.53 16.33
C SER A 199 -10.18 14.52 17.49
N PRO A 200 -8.93 14.88 17.86
CA PRO A 200 -8.68 15.90 18.87
C PRO A 200 -9.05 17.30 18.36
N SER A 201 -8.98 18.32 19.21
CA SER A 201 -9.23 19.70 18.79
C SER A 201 -8.20 20.16 17.73
N LEU A 202 -8.65 20.95 16.75
CA LEU A 202 -7.83 21.44 15.63
C LEU A 202 -6.53 22.15 16.07
N LYS A 203 -6.55 22.82 17.22
CA LYS A 203 -5.37 23.51 17.77
C LYS A 203 -4.19 22.58 18.08
N LYS A 204 -4.44 21.29 18.32
CA LYS A 204 -3.41 20.30 18.65
C LYS A 204 -2.82 19.61 17.43
N TYR A 205 -3.46 19.72 16.25
CA TYR A 205 -3.03 19.03 15.03
C TYR A 205 -1.58 19.31 14.62
N PRO A 206 -1.12 20.57 14.54
CA PRO A 206 0.23 20.85 14.08
C PRO A 206 1.29 20.14 14.92
N HIS A 207 1.11 20.14 16.24
CA HIS A 207 2.03 19.50 17.15
C HIS A 207 2.04 17.96 17.00
N TYR A 208 0.85 17.34 16.90
CA TYR A 208 0.72 15.91 16.76
C TYR A 208 1.24 15.43 15.40
N THR A 209 0.87 16.11 14.33
CA THR A 209 1.31 15.81 12.97
C THR A 209 2.83 15.93 12.84
N ALA A 210 3.43 17.02 13.33
CA ALA A 210 4.87 17.20 13.31
C ALA A 210 5.62 16.06 14.02
N LYS A 211 5.12 15.61 15.17
CA LYS A 211 5.73 14.51 15.92
C LYS A 211 5.59 13.17 15.20
N ILE A 212 4.42 12.89 14.60
CA ILE A 212 4.19 11.68 13.80
C ILE A 212 5.14 11.64 12.60
N PHE A 213 5.23 12.74 11.84
CA PHE A 213 6.12 12.80 10.68
C PHE A 213 7.59 12.74 11.08
N ARG A 214 8.02 13.38 12.16
CA ARG A 214 9.41 13.28 12.63
C ARG A 214 9.84 11.84 12.91
N LEU A 215 8.94 10.99 13.38
CA LEU A 215 9.23 9.57 13.67
C LEU A 215 8.98 8.66 12.47
N GLY A 216 8.04 9.02 11.59
CA GLY A 216 7.72 8.25 10.38
C GLY A 216 8.62 8.55 9.19
N LEU A 217 9.17 9.77 9.10
CA LEU A 217 9.97 10.24 7.97
C LEU A 217 11.18 9.34 7.63
N PRO A 218 11.98 8.85 8.60
CA PRO A 218 13.07 7.95 8.28
C PRO A 218 12.61 6.69 7.55
N ASN A 219 11.47 6.13 7.95
CA ASN A 219 10.88 4.96 7.28
C ASN A 219 10.35 5.30 5.88
N ILE A 220 9.69 6.46 5.73
CA ILE A 220 9.25 6.96 4.41
C ILE A 220 10.46 7.11 3.48
N LEU A 221 11.52 7.77 3.93
CA LEU A 221 12.73 7.99 3.11
C LEU A 221 13.41 6.68 2.72
N MET A 222 13.53 5.73 3.64
CA MET A 222 14.13 4.43 3.36
C MET A 222 13.34 3.67 2.28
N GLN A 223 12.01 3.60 2.40
CA GLN A 223 11.17 2.92 1.41
C GLN A 223 11.10 3.70 0.08
N SER A 224 11.10 5.04 0.13
CA SER A 224 11.13 5.87 -1.08
C SER A 224 12.45 5.73 -1.83
N ALA A 225 13.58 5.60 -1.16
CA ALA A 225 14.87 5.35 -1.79
C ALA A 225 14.88 4.04 -2.57
N TYR A 226 14.29 2.97 -2.00
CA TYR A 226 14.09 1.70 -2.70
C TYR A 226 13.20 1.85 -3.93
N THR A 227 12.12 2.64 -3.82
CA THR A 227 11.23 2.94 -4.94
C THR A 227 11.94 3.70 -6.06
N LEU A 228 12.76 4.71 -5.72
CA LEU A 228 13.56 5.48 -6.68
C LEU A 228 14.58 4.60 -7.41
N TYR A 229 15.18 3.65 -6.72
CA TYR A 229 16.07 2.66 -7.32
C TYR A 229 15.33 1.84 -8.40
N ILE A 230 14.15 1.29 -8.07
CA ILE A 230 13.36 0.51 -9.03
C ILE A 230 12.90 1.38 -10.22
N PHE A 231 12.45 2.60 -9.95
CA PHE A 231 12.06 3.55 -10.99
C PHE A 231 13.21 3.86 -11.96
N GLY A 232 14.40 4.17 -11.43
CA GLY A 232 15.58 4.41 -12.26
C GLY A 232 15.98 3.20 -13.09
N LEU A 233 15.89 1.99 -12.52
CA LEU A 233 16.19 0.76 -13.22
C LEU A 233 15.17 0.49 -14.33
N ASN A 234 13.89 0.73 -14.10
CA ASN A 234 12.84 0.65 -15.12
C ASN A 234 13.13 1.60 -16.29
N MET A 235 13.54 2.85 -16.01
CA MET A 235 13.90 3.81 -17.05
C MET A 235 15.06 3.32 -17.93
N ILE A 236 16.08 2.72 -17.32
CA ILE A 236 17.21 2.15 -18.06
C ILE A 236 16.75 0.97 -18.90
N LEU A 237 15.96 0.05 -18.34
CA LEU A 237 15.48 -1.13 -19.06
C LEU A 237 14.51 -0.80 -20.19
N ALA A 238 13.69 0.25 -20.02
CA ALA A 238 12.79 0.74 -21.07
C ALA A 238 13.53 1.18 -22.34
N THR A 239 14.84 1.52 -22.26
CA THR A 239 15.65 1.82 -23.44
C THR A 239 16.01 0.57 -24.25
N PHE A 240 15.90 -0.62 -23.67
CA PHE A 240 16.18 -1.89 -24.36
C PHE A 240 14.89 -2.53 -24.90
N SER A 241 13.89 -2.74 -24.05
CA SER A 241 12.59 -3.27 -24.46
C SER A 241 11.56 -3.20 -23.34
N ASP A 242 10.26 -3.14 -23.69
CA ASP A 242 9.15 -3.24 -22.71
C ASP A 242 9.13 -4.61 -22.01
N ALA A 243 9.55 -5.68 -22.70
CA ALA A 243 9.70 -7.02 -22.11
C ALA A 243 10.71 -7.04 -20.95
N ALA A 244 11.83 -6.30 -21.05
CA ALA A 244 12.81 -6.21 -19.97
C ALA A 244 12.23 -5.55 -18.71
N VAL A 245 11.40 -4.52 -18.87
CA VAL A 245 10.67 -3.86 -17.76
C VAL A 245 9.68 -4.82 -17.12
N THR A 246 8.96 -5.59 -17.93
CA THR A 246 8.00 -6.59 -17.45
C THR A 246 8.70 -7.69 -16.63
N VAL A 247 9.81 -8.23 -17.13
CA VAL A 247 10.61 -9.26 -16.43
C VAL A 247 11.10 -8.72 -15.09
N LEU A 248 11.61 -7.48 -15.04
CA LEU A 248 12.06 -6.87 -13.79
C LEU A 248 10.90 -6.71 -12.79
N GLY A 249 9.74 -6.25 -13.24
CA GLY A 249 8.55 -6.12 -12.38
C GLY A 249 8.11 -7.46 -11.79
N LEU A 250 8.10 -8.52 -12.58
CA LEU A 250 7.82 -9.88 -12.11
C LEU A 250 8.89 -10.39 -11.14
N TYR A 251 10.17 -10.14 -11.43
CA TYR A 251 11.27 -10.49 -10.53
C TYR A 251 11.09 -9.88 -9.15
N TYR A 252 10.74 -8.57 -9.05
CA TYR A 252 10.52 -7.93 -7.75
C TYR A 252 9.31 -8.49 -7.01
N LYS A 253 8.25 -8.90 -7.70
CA LYS A 253 7.10 -9.55 -7.05
C LYS A 253 7.50 -10.89 -6.44
N TRP A 254 8.25 -11.72 -7.15
CA TRP A 254 8.80 -12.96 -6.64
C TRP A 254 9.82 -12.74 -5.51
N GLN A 255 10.71 -11.78 -5.67
CA GLN A 255 11.65 -11.39 -4.61
C GLN A 255 10.93 -11.03 -3.33
N THR A 256 9.91 -10.18 -3.41
CA THR A 256 9.10 -9.78 -2.25
C THR A 256 8.50 -11.00 -1.55
N PHE A 257 7.94 -11.94 -2.31
CA PHE A 257 7.38 -13.18 -1.76
C PHE A 257 8.40 -13.98 -0.94
N PHE A 258 9.61 -14.19 -1.48
CA PHE A 258 10.66 -14.94 -0.78
C PHE A 258 11.24 -14.17 0.43
N PHE A 259 11.23 -12.85 0.43
CA PHE A 259 11.75 -12.03 1.54
C PHE A 259 10.74 -11.80 2.67
N ILE A 260 9.46 -12.13 2.50
CA ILE A 260 8.43 -11.99 3.54
C ILE A 260 8.77 -12.72 4.83
N PRO A 261 9.18 -14.00 4.82
CA PRO A 261 9.56 -14.70 6.05
C PRO A 261 10.69 -13.99 6.81
N LEU A 262 11.70 -13.50 6.07
CA LEU A 262 12.83 -12.75 6.66
C LEU A 262 12.36 -11.42 7.28
N GLY A 263 11.51 -10.66 6.60
CA GLY A 263 10.93 -9.42 7.12
C GLY A 263 10.06 -9.64 8.37
N ALA A 264 9.27 -10.72 8.37
CA ALA A 264 8.47 -11.09 9.53
C ALA A 264 9.34 -11.51 10.73
N MET A 265 10.39 -12.28 10.52
CA MET A 265 11.37 -12.64 11.55
C MET A 265 12.08 -11.40 12.10
N HIS A 266 12.52 -10.50 11.24
CA HIS A 266 13.13 -9.24 11.63
C HIS A 266 12.20 -8.43 12.54
N THR A 267 10.92 -8.30 12.18
CA THR A 267 9.94 -7.59 12.99
C THR A 267 9.73 -8.25 14.36
N CYS A 268 9.65 -9.58 14.42
CA CYS A 268 9.51 -10.31 15.68
C CYS A 268 10.74 -10.18 16.58
N ILE A 269 11.94 -10.29 16.01
CA ILE A 269 13.22 -10.16 16.76
C ILE A 269 13.35 -8.74 17.31
N CYS A 270 13.07 -7.71 16.50
CA CYS A 270 13.11 -6.32 16.95
C CYS A 270 12.16 -6.07 18.14
N LEU A 271 10.94 -6.60 18.09
CA LEU A 271 9.98 -6.46 19.19
C LEU A 271 10.43 -7.16 20.47
N LEU A 272 11.02 -8.35 20.36
CA LEU A 272 11.56 -9.09 21.51
C LEU A 272 12.79 -8.42 22.13
N TYR A 273 13.65 -7.84 21.28
CA TYR A 273 14.88 -7.19 21.77
C TYR A 273 14.65 -5.81 22.37
N THR A 274 13.64 -5.08 21.89
CA THR A 274 13.30 -3.72 22.35
C THR A 274 12.30 -3.69 23.49
N SER A 275 11.57 -4.80 23.75
CA SER A 275 10.72 -4.89 24.92
C SER A 275 11.59 -5.19 26.14
N PRO A 276 11.63 -4.32 27.19
CA PRO A 276 12.33 -4.64 28.43
C PRO A 276 11.67 -5.90 29.02
N SER A 277 12.49 -6.97 29.13
CA SER A 277 12.05 -8.19 29.80
C SER A 277 11.59 -7.83 31.21
N PRO A 278 10.39 -8.20 31.65
CA PRO A 278 10.02 -8.05 33.05
C PRO A 278 10.93 -8.94 33.87
N ARG A 279 11.82 -8.32 34.65
CA ARG A 279 12.54 -8.95 35.76
C ARG A 279 11.62 -9.08 36.94
#